data_58ef804413119a727e9a0eda6af5238e
#
_entry.id   58ef804413119a727e9a0eda6af5238e
#
_cell.length_a   1.000
_cell.length_b   1.000
_cell.length_c   1.000
_cell.angle_alpha   90.00
_cell.angle_beta   90.00
_cell.angle_gamma   90.00
#
_symmetry.space_group_name_H-M   'P 1'
#
loop_
_entity.id
_entity.type
_entity.pdbx_description
1 polymer ?
#
loop_
_entity_poly.entity_id
_entity_poly.type
_entity_poly.pdbx_seq_one_letter_code
_entity_poly.pdbx_strand_id
1 'polypeptide(L)'
;MPEEKAYVVVQIVVNDQDGYYQYGTAGHQEIFDKFSAKLVGVDDEVEVVEGDWPFTRTVVIEFPSKELARAWYKSDEYQAVVGLRHGSATSNLVILRGLP
;
A
#
# COMPACT_ATOMS: atom_id res chain seq x y z
N MET A 1 15.93 -16.87 -14.57
CA MET A 1 14.53 -16.54 -14.85
C MET A 1 14.24 -15.14 -14.33
N PRO A 2 13.55 -14.33 -15.10
CA PRO A 2 13.17 -13.03 -14.56
C PRO A 2 12.20 -13.23 -13.41
N GLU A 3 12.37 -12.43 -12.38
CA GLU A 3 11.43 -12.43 -11.28
C GLU A 3 10.08 -11.88 -11.75
N GLU A 4 9.01 -12.48 -11.29
CA GLU A 4 7.68 -11.96 -11.55
C GLU A 4 7.43 -10.77 -10.64
N LYS A 5 6.98 -9.67 -11.22
CA LYS A 5 6.59 -8.50 -10.45
C LYS A 5 5.43 -8.86 -9.53
N ALA A 6 5.30 -8.11 -8.46
CA ALA A 6 4.17 -8.22 -7.55
C ALA A 6 3.57 -6.85 -7.30
N TYR A 7 2.32 -6.84 -6.89
CA TYR A 7 1.63 -5.59 -6.59
C TYR A 7 0.98 -5.70 -5.22
N VAL A 8 1.07 -4.63 -4.46
CA VAL A 8 0.31 -4.46 -3.24
C VAL A 8 -0.88 -3.58 -3.60
N VAL A 9 -2.07 -4.05 -3.29
CA VAL A 9 -3.30 -3.27 -3.51
C VAL A 9 -3.93 -3.04 -2.15
N VAL A 10 -4.15 -1.77 -1.81
CA VAL A 10 -4.69 -1.37 -0.53
C VAL A 10 -5.97 -0.59 -0.76
N GLN A 11 -7.04 -1.01 -0.09
CA GLN A 11 -8.32 -0.30 -0.05
C GLN A 11 -8.43 0.37 1.32
N ILE A 12 -8.71 1.66 1.37
CA ILE A 12 -8.61 2.43 2.60
C ILE A 12 -9.84 3.33 2.78
N VAL A 13 -10.42 3.29 3.99
CA VAL A 13 -11.37 4.31 4.45
C VAL A 13 -10.68 5.06 5.59
N VAL A 14 -10.46 6.35 5.43
CA VAL A 14 -9.81 7.15 6.45
C VAL A 14 -10.84 7.57 7.49
N ASN A 15 -10.62 7.20 8.75
CA ASN A 15 -11.51 7.49 9.87
C ASN A 15 -11.02 8.70 10.69
N ASP A 16 -9.72 8.96 10.67
CA ASP A 16 -9.07 10.05 11.37
C ASP A 16 -8.07 10.71 10.41
N GLN A 17 -8.44 11.87 9.88
CA GLN A 17 -7.64 12.59 8.89
C GLN A 17 -6.26 12.98 9.43
N ASP A 18 -6.18 13.44 10.66
CA ASP A 18 -4.91 13.88 11.24
C ASP A 18 -3.96 12.70 11.44
N GLY A 19 -4.48 11.59 11.96
CA GLY A 19 -3.69 10.39 12.15
C GLY A 19 -3.22 9.80 10.84
N TYR A 20 -4.07 9.81 9.83
CA TYR A 20 -3.71 9.32 8.50
C TYR A 20 -2.67 10.22 7.83
N TYR A 21 -2.77 11.53 8.04
CA TYR A 21 -1.76 12.46 7.54
C TYR A 21 -0.39 12.15 8.13
N GLN A 22 -0.32 11.83 9.42
CA GLN A 22 0.93 11.43 10.06
C GLN A 22 1.49 10.15 9.42
N TYR A 23 0.63 9.18 9.11
CA TYR A 23 1.05 7.99 8.38
C TYR A 23 1.59 8.36 6.99
N GLY A 24 0.87 9.16 6.24
CA GLY A 24 1.23 9.54 4.88
C GLY A 24 2.55 10.30 4.77
N THR A 25 2.96 10.99 5.85
CA THR A 25 4.19 11.78 5.86
C THR A 25 5.33 11.11 6.63
N ALA A 26 5.23 9.82 6.89
CA ALA A 26 6.17 9.09 7.76
C ALA A 26 7.41 8.54 7.04
N GLY A 27 7.81 9.12 5.91
CA GLY A 27 9.05 8.73 5.23
C GLY A 27 8.92 7.49 4.34
N HIS A 28 7.77 7.30 3.71
CA HIS A 28 7.53 6.13 2.86
C HIS A 28 8.51 5.99 1.71
N GLN A 29 8.97 7.10 1.13
CA GLN A 29 9.86 7.02 -0.02
C GLN A 29 11.19 6.34 0.33
N GLU A 30 11.75 6.63 1.49
CA GLU A 30 12.98 5.98 1.94
C GLU A 30 12.78 4.48 2.13
N ILE A 31 11.62 4.09 2.67
CA ILE A 31 11.30 2.68 2.87
C ILE A 31 11.09 2.01 1.51
N PHE A 32 10.38 2.67 0.59
CA PHE A 32 10.17 2.14 -0.76
C PHE A 32 11.51 1.93 -1.48
N ASP A 33 12.42 2.88 -1.40
CA ASP A 33 13.71 2.77 -2.06
C ASP A 33 14.49 1.54 -1.59
N LYS A 34 14.38 1.22 -0.31
CA LYS A 34 15.06 0.07 0.27
C LYS A 34 14.55 -1.25 -0.30
N PHE A 35 13.29 -1.34 -0.69
CA PHE A 35 12.67 -2.56 -1.18
C PHE A 35 12.35 -2.51 -2.67
N SER A 36 12.87 -1.53 -3.38
CA SER A 36 12.64 -1.32 -4.80
C SER A 36 11.16 -1.19 -5.15
N ALA A 37 10.40 -0.62 -4.24
CA ALA A 37 8.97 -0.39 -4.41
C ALA A 37 8.72 0.86 -5.24
N LYS A 38 7.65 0.83 -6.02
CA LYS A 38 7.24 1.97 -6.84
C LYS A 38 5.73 2.18 -6.66
N LEU A 39 5.36 3.38 -6.21
CA LEU A 39 3.96 3.75 -6.12
C LEU A 39 3.44 4.00 -7.54
N VAL A 40 2.48 3.21 -7.98
CA VAL A 40 1.99 3.27 -9.36
C VAL A 40 0.56 3.79 -9.48
N GLY A 41 -0.18 3.85 -8.40
CA GLY A 41 -1.53 4.42 -8.42
C GLY A 41 -2.01 4.81 -7.05
N VAL A 42 -2.61 5.99 -6.94
CA VAL A 42 -3.32 6.46 -5.75
C VAL A 42 -4.53 7.23 -6.23
N ASP A 43 -5.71 6.83 -5.77
CA ASP A 43 -6.94 7.53 -6.15
C ASP A 43 -7.85 7.60 -4.93
N ASP A 44 -8.27 8.80 -4.58
CA ASP A 44 -9.18 9.05 -3.46
C ASP A 44 -10.64 8.98 -3.88
N GLU A 45 -10.92 8.94 -5.18
CA GLU A 45 -12.28 8.92 -5.73
C GLU A 45 -12.35 7.92 -6.88
N VAL A 46 -12.20 6.63 -6.57
CA VAL A 46 -12.21 5.60 -7.60
C VAL A 46 -13.57 5.57 -8.32
N GLU A 47 -13.53 5.31 -9.63
CA GLU A 47 -14.72 5.18 -10.43
C GLU A 47 -15.17 3.72 -10.39
N VAL A 48 -16.25 3.44 -9.70
CA VAL A 48 -16.78 2.08 -9.58
C VAL A 48 -17.59 1.73 -10.83
N VAL A 49 -17.08 0.79 -11.60
CA VAL A 49 -17.71 0.36 -12.85
C VAL A 49 -18.70 -0.76 -12.60
N GLU A 50 -18.39 -1.65 -11.68
CA GLU A 50 -19.26 -2.76 -11.30
C GLU A 50 -19.17 -3.00 -9.81
N GLY A 51 -20.29 -3.37 -9.21
CA GLY A 51 -20.36 -3.85 -7.85
C GLY A 51 -20.23 -2.76 -6.81
N ASP A 52 -19.93 -3.19 -5.60
CA ASP A 52 -19.78 -2.30 -4.45
C ASP A 52 -18.30 -2.10 -4.13
N TRP A 53 -17.92 -0.86 -3.88
CA TRP A 53 -16.55 -0.51 -3.50
C TRP A 53 -16.62 0.55 -2.42
N PRO A 54 -16.82 0.12 -1.15
CA PRO A 54 -17.07 1.07 -0.06
C PRO A 54 -15.85 1.88 0.36
N PHE A 55 -14.67 1.57 -0.19
CA PHE A 55 -13.42 2.23 0.17
C PHE A 55 -13.18 3.42 -0.75
N THR A 56 -12.86 4.58 -0.15
CA THR A 56 -12.71 5.83 -0.90
C THR A 56 -11.32 6.03 -1.46
N ARG A 57 -10.32 5.34 -0.89
CA ARG A 57 -8.93 5.49 -1.34
C ARG A 57 -8.38 4.13 -1.73
N THR A 58 -7.77 4.06 -2.91
CA THR A 58 -7.13 2.84 -3.38
C THR A 58 -5.69 3.16 -3.76
N VAL A 59 -4.76 2.33 -3.31
CA VAL A 59 -3.32 2.51 -3.54
C VAL A 59 -2.77 1.26 -4.18
N VAL A 60 -1.93 1.41 -5.20
CA VAL A 60 -1.25 0.28 -5.85
C VAL A 60 0.25 0.54 -5.83
N ILE A 61 1.00 -0.43 -5.33
CA ILE A 61 2.46 -0.36 -5.21
C ILE A 61 3.06 -1.54 -5.97
N GLU A 62 4.04 -1.27 -6.83
CA GLU A 62 4.73 -2.30 -7.59
C GLU A 62 6.02 -2.69 -6.88
N PHE A 63 6.28 -4.00 -6.82
CA PHE A 63 7.53 -4.57 -6.30
C PHE A 63 8.13 -5.51 -7.35
N PRO A 64 9.46 -5.69 -7.37
CA PRO A 64 10.09 -6.63 -8.29
C PRO A 64 9.66 -8.09 -8.05
N SER A 65 9.21 -8.42 -6.83
CA SER A 65 8.80 -9.78 -6.49
C SER A 65 7.87 -9.79 -5.29
N LYS A 66 7.12 -10.88 -5.10
CA LYS A 66 6.31 -11.06 -3.89
C LYS A 66 7.17 -11.10 -2.63
N GLU A 67 8.37 -11.65 -2.75
CA GLU A 67 9.28 -11.74 -1.61
C GLU A 67 9.66 -10.36 -1.10
N LEU A 68 9.96 -9.43 -2.02
CA LEU A 68 10.25 -8.06 -1.63
C LEU A 68 9.04 -7.34 -1.07
N ALA A 69 7.84 -7.60 -1.61
CA ALA A 69 6.61 -7.01 -1.08
C ALA A 69 6.37 -7.49 0.35
N ARG A 70 6.54 -8.78 0.62
CA ARG A 70 6.42 -9.32 1.98
C ARG A 70 7.49 -8.75 2.90
N ALA A 71 8.73 -8.64 2.42
CA ALA A 71 9.84 -8.09 3.19
C ALA A 71 9.56 -6.63 3.58
N TRP A 72 9.02 -5.84 2.65
CA TRP A 72 8.61 -4.47 2.92
C TRP A 72 7.59 -4.42 4.06
N TYR A 73 6.53 -5.19 3.95
CA TYR A 73 5.45 -5.16 4.95
C TYR A 73 5.96 -5.59 6.32
N LYS A 74 6.82 -6.60 6.37
CA LYS A 74 7.35 -7.15 7.63
C LYS A 74 8.56 -6.40 8.16
N SER A 75 9.09 -5.43 7.41
CA SER A 75 10.28 -4.70 7.83
C SER A 75 10.03 -3.91 9.10
N ASP A 76 11.07 -3.76 9.90
CA ASP A 76 10.99 -2.96 11.11
C ASP A 76 10.62 -1.52 10.79
N GLU A 77 11.15 -1.00 9.68
CA GLU A 77 10.88 0.37 9.23
C GLU A 77 9.40 0.58 8.95
N TYR A 78 8.78 -0.34 8.20
CA TYR A 78 7.36 -0.19 7.88
C TYR A 78 6.48 -0.47 9.08
N GLN A 79 6.83 -1.49 9.88
CA GLN A 79 6.04 -1.81 11.07
C GLN A 79 6.08 -0.68 12.11
N ALA A 80 7.14 0.12 12.09
CA ALA A 80 7.22 1.29 12.97
C ALA A 80 6.19 2.37 12.61
N VAL A 81 5.69 2.41 11.36
CA VAL A 81 4.76 3.44 10.90
C VAL A 81 3.36 2.91 10.61
N VAL A 82 3.20 1.60 10.37
CA VAL A 82 1.90 1.05 9.95
C VAL A 82 0.82 1.19 11.02
N GLY A 83 1.21 1.28 12.28
CA GLY A 83 0.27 1.51 13.37
C GLY A 83 -0.50 2.82 13.23
N LEU A 84 0.13 3.83 12.63
CA LEU A 84 -0.54 5.10 12.36
C LEU A 84 -1.69 4.91 11.36
N ARG A 85 -1.52 4.02 10.37
CA ARG A 85 -2.60 3.70 9.44
C ARG A 85 -3.68 2.87 10.14
N HIS A 86 -3.29 1.83 10.88
CA HIS A 86 -4.26 0.97 11.57
C HIS A 86 -5.12 1.75 12.57
N GLY A 87 -4.54 2.75 13.22
CA GLY A 87 -5.26 3.58 14.18
C GLY A 87 -6.12 4.67 13.56
N SER A 88 -5.92 4.99 12.28
CA SER A 88 -6.60 6.12 11.63
C SER A 88 -7.47 5.72 10.45
N ALA A 89 -7.44 4.46 10.04
CA ALA A 89 -8.16 4.01 8.85
C ALA A 89 -8.58 2.54 8.98
N THR A 90 -9.62 2.19 8.24
CA THR A 90 -10.00 0.80 8.02
C THR A 90 -9.50 0.43 6.63
N SER A 91 -8.73 -0.64 6.52
CA SER A 91 -8.12 -0.98 5.24
C SER A 91 -7.99 -2.48 5.03
N ASN A 92 -7.92 -2.86 3.77
CA ASN A 92 -7.61 -4.21 3.34
C ASN A 92 -6.40 -4.12 2.42
N LEU A 93 -5.46 -5.03 2.60
CA LEU A 93 -4.23 -5.05 1.81
C LEU A 93 -3.96 -6.46 1.31
N VAL A 94 -3.69 -6.58 0.03
CA VAL A 94 -3.32 -7.87 -0.57
C VAL A 94 -2.03 -7.72 -1.36
N ILE A 95 -1.31 -8.81 -1.49
CA ILE A 95 -0.15 -8.92 -2.38
C ILE A 95 -0.55 -9.87 -3.50
N LEU A 96 -0.46 -9.43 -4.73
CA LEU A 96 -0.77 -10.27 -5.87
C LEU A 96 0.43 -10.36 -6.81
N ARG A 97 0.48 -11.46 -7.56
CA ARG A 97 1.52 -11.67 -8.54
C ARG A 97 1.14 -10.94 -9.83
N GLY A 98 2.09 -10.22 -10.39
CA GLY A 98 1.91 -9.58 -11.68
C GLY A 98 2.09 -10.59 -12.82
N LEU A 99 1.72 -10.19 -14.01
CA LEU A 99 1.97 -10.98 -15.19
C LEU A 99 3.45 -10.90 -15.58
N PRO A 100 4.02 -11.99 -16.12
CA PRO A 100 5.41 -11.98 -16.56
C PRO A 100 5.66 -11.06 -17.74
#